data_339f697cad286bff4e75d35615ebc3f4
#
_entry.id   339f697cad286bff4e75d35615ebc3f4
#
_cell.length_a   1.000
_cell.length_b   1.000
_cell.length_c   1.000
_cell.angle_alpha   90.00
_cell.angle_beta   90.00
_cell.angle_gamma   90.00
#
_symmetry.space_group_name_H-M   'P 1'
#
loop_
_entity.id
_entity.type
_entity.pdbx_description
1 polymer ?
#
loop_
_entity_poly.entity_id
_entity_poly.type
_entity_poly.pdbx_seq_one_letter_code
_entity_poly.pdbx_strand_id
1 'polypeptide(L)'
;QSREWVSDNFPALHAGTDKEEAALQLQDLIQVYHWFQSAKAREKALDFGDMLLHCYTLLRGNPVVLKKVQNRYRHFFIDEYQDNNFALNKIINLISARYQSITVVGDEDQCIYSFRGANYYNISDFRNRYKSHANYSEITLSENRRSTQQILDLANATISHNPNRTPKVLKCPDTDLKTGPKPLWIQSNKQETLEKLPTLIHNLINDGDALYGDIALSLIHICRC
;
A
#
# COMPACT_ATOMS: atom_id res chain seq x y z
N GLN A 1 8.60 12.97 27.01
CA GLN A 1 8.53 13.62 25.69
C GLN A 1 7.70 14.87 25.85
N SER A 2 8.17 16.01 25.32
CA SER A 2 7.52 17.29 25.56
C SER A 2 6.19 17.36 24.80
N ARG A 3 5.22 18.16 25.31
CA ARG A 3 3.94 18.45 24.64
C ARG A 3 4.14 19.01 23.23
N GLU A 4 5.23 19.75 23.00
CA GLU A 4 5.63 20.27 21.69
C GLU A 4 5.94 19.17 20.70
N TRP A 5 6.67 18.13 21.09
CA TRP A 5 6.97 16.99 20.21
C TRP A 5 5.70 16.30 19.69
N VAL A 6 4.68 16.15 20.56
CA VAL A 6 3.40 15.55 20.16
C VAL A 6 2.66 16.44 19.17
N SER A 7 2.61 17.75 19.43
CA SER A 7 2.00 18.73 18.54
C SER A 7 2.60 18.70 17.14
N ASP A 8 3.92 18.58 17.05
CA ASP A 8 4.66 18.62 15.79
C ASP A 8 4.55 17.32 14.99
N ASN A 9 4.45 16.18 15.69
CA ASN A 9 4.46 14.86 15.04
C ASN A 9 3.07 14.27 14.84
N PHE A 10 2.05 14.77 15.52
CA PHE A 10 0.67 14.30 15.43
C PHE A 10 -0.34 15.45 15.32
N PRO A 11 -0.26 16.28 14.28
CA PRO A 11 -1.15 17.42 14.13
C PRO A 11 -2.64 17.02 14.05
N ALA A 12 -2.94 15.82 13.57
CA ALA A 12 -4.30 15.32 13.49
C ALA A 12 -4.96 15.05 14.87
N LEU A 13 -4.17 14.84 15.93
CA LEU A 13 -4.67 14.71 17.30
C LEU A 13 -5.19 16.03 17.88
N HIS A 14 -4.84 17.17 17.25
CA HIS A 14 -5.23 18.50 17.72
C HIS A 14 -6.39 19.11 16.92
N ALA A 15 -6.83 18.50 15.84
CA ALA A 15 -7.91 19.02 15.02
C ALA A 15 -9.27 18.78 15.72
N GLY A 16 -9.67 19.73 16.57
CA GLY A 16 -11.00 19.78 17.17
C GLY A 16 -11.13 19.36 18.64
N THR A 17 -10.02 18.99 19.32
CA THR A 17 -10.01 18.67 20.75
C THR A 17 -9.22 19.69 21.55
N ASP A 18 -9.60 19.90 22.81
CA ASP A 18 -8.80 20.69 23.77
C ASP A 18 -7.41 20.02 23.92
N LYS A 19 -6.35 20.83 23.95
CA LYS A 19 -4.95 20.36 24.09
C LYS A 19 -4.74 19.47 25.33
N GLU A 20 -5.51 19.71 26.39
CA GLU A 20 -5.44 18.90 27.61
C GLU A 20 -6.07 17.52 27.40
N GLU A 21 -7.20 17.44 26.71
CA GLU A 21 -7.86 16.16 26.39
C GLU A 21 -6.98 15.32 25.45
N ALA A 22 -6.37 15.91 24.43
CA ALA A 22 -5.45 15.21 23.55
C ALA A 22 -4.20 14.69 24.28
N ALA A 23 -3.70 15.44 25.28
CA ALA A 23 -2.57 15.01 26.09
C ALA A 23 -2.94 13.82 27.03
N LEU A 24 -4.14 13.83 27.59
CA LEU A 24 -4.65 12.72 28.41
C LEU A 24 -4.86 11.46 27.57
N GLN A 25 -5.48 11.58 26.41
CA GLN A 25 -5.67 10.46 25.46
C GLN A 25 -4.34 9.85 25.04
N LEU A 26 -3.30 10.67 24.83
CA LEU A 26 -1.97 10.16 24.51
C LEU A 26 -1.33 9.42 25.69
N GLN A 27 -1.51 9.90 26.93
CA GLN A 27 -1.00 9.20 28.12
C GLN A 27 -1.66 7.83 28.27
N ASP A 28 -2.97 7.76 28.10
CA ASP A 28 -3.73 6.50 28.12
C ASP A 28 -3.24 5.55 27.03
N LEU A 29 -3.04 6.06 25.81
CA LEU A 29 -2.52 5.26 24.70
C LEU A 29 -1.13 4.69 24.98
N ILE A 30 -0.22 5.52 25.55
CA ILE A 30 1.13 5.07 25.95
C ILE A 30 1.03 3.96 27.01
N GLN A 31 0.14 4.10 27.99
CA GLN A 31 -0.04 3.11 29.05
C GLN A 31 -0.61 1.80 28.50
N VAL A 32 -1.62 1.86 27.65
CA VAL A 32 -2.19 0.69 26.96
C VAL A 32 -1.14 0.01 26.10
N TYR A 33 -0.31 0.78 25.39
CA TYR A 33 0.80 0.25 24.59
C TYR A 33 1.82 -0.52 25.46
N HIS A 34 2.20 0.02 26.62
CA HIS A 34 3.09 -0.68 27.56
C HIS A 34 2.49 -1.98 28.10
N TRP A 35 1.21 -1.98 28.43
CA TRP A 35 0.52 -3.20 28.87
C TRP A 35 0.46 -4.24 27.75
N PHE A 36 0.15 -3.81 26.52
CA PHE A 36 0.12 -4.68 25.36
C PHE A 36 1.49 -5.30 25.07
N GLN A 37 2.57 -4.51 25.10
CA GLN A 37 3.94 -5.02 24.94
C GLN A 37 4.31 -6.01 26.05
N SER A 38 3.95 -5.72 27.29
CA SER A 38 4.20 -6.61 28.43
C SER A 38 3.40 -7.91 28.31
N ALA A 39 2.16 -7.85 27.83
CA ALA A 39 1.35 -9.03 27.57
C ALA A 39 1.96 -9.90 26.46
N LYS A 40 2.37 -9.31 25.34
CA LYS A 40 3.07 -10.03 24.26
C LYS A 40 4.34 -10.72 24.77
N ALA A 41 5.14 -10.03 25.57
CA ALA A 41 6.37 -10.59 26.14
C ALA A 41 6.08 -11.80 27.04
N ARG A 42 5.05 -11.72 27.88
CA ARG A 42 4.62 -12.82 28.75
C ARG A 42 4.14 -14.03 27.97
N GLU A 43 3.33 -13.79 26.93
CA GLU A 43 2.77 -14.84 26.06
C GLU A 43 3.78 -15.31 25.00
N LYS A 44 4.99 -14.72 24.93
CA LYS A 44 6.00 -14.97 23.88
C LYS A 44 5.42 -14.81 22.48
N ALA A 45 4.52 -13.85 22.30
CA ALA A 45 3.86 -13.54 21.05
C ALA A 45 4.50 -12.32 20.38
N LEU A 46 4.43 -12.28 19.05
CA LEU A 46 4.86 -11.15 18.21
C LEU A 46 3.71 -10.77 17.29
N ASP A 47 3.52 -9.48 17.11
CA ASP A 47 2.70 -8.99 16.00
C ASP A 47 3.56 -8.72 14.74
N PHE A 48 2.91 -8.38 13.63
CA PHE A 48 3.64 -8.10 12.36
C PHE A 48 4.61 -6.91 12.47
N GLY A 49 4.28 -5.90 13.28
CA GLY A 49 5.16 -4.78 13.55
C GLY A 49 6.42 -5.19 14.30
N ASP A 50 6.27 -6.05 15.31
CA ASP A 50 7.40 -6.60 16.06
C ASP A 50 8.33 -7.42 15.15
N MET A 51 7.76 -8.23 14.24
CA MET A 51 8.55 -9.04 13.31
C MET A 51 9.45 -8.15 12.45
N LEU A 52 8.93 -7.05 11.92
CA LEU A 52 9.72 -6.08 11.15
C LEU A 52 10.76 -5.38 12.01
N LEU A 53 10.37 -4.90 13.20
CA LEU A 53 11.26 -4.19 14.11
C LEU A 53 12.42 -5.08 14.59
N HIS A 54 12.12 -6.30 15.01
CA HIS A 54 13.14 -7.24 15.46
C HIS A 54 14.03 -7.70 14.31
N CYS A 55 13.50 -7.93 13.13
CA CYS A 55 14.27 -8.24 11.94
C CYS A 55 15.25 -7.10 11.62
N TYR A 56 14.77 -5.87 11.55
CA TYR A 56 15.59 -4.69 11.30
C TYR A 56 16.69 -4.53 12.36
N THR A 57 16.31 -4.62 13.65
CA THR A 57 17.24 -4.47 14.77
C THR A 57 18.32 -5.55 14.76
N LEU A 58 17.94 -6.80 14.51
CA LEU A 58 18.86 -7.94 14.39
C LEU A 58 19.86 -7.73 13.24
N LEU A 59 19.37 -7.39 12.06
CA LEU A 59 20.22 -7.19 10.89
C LEU A 59 21.17 -6.01 11.05
N ARG A 60 20.67 -4.90 11.64
CA ARG A 60 21.48 -3.71 11.88
C ARG A 60 22.52 -3.92 12.97
N GLY A 61 22.15 -4.61 14.06
CA GLY A 61 22.98 -4.81 15.25
C GLY A 61 23.93 -6.00 15.17
N ASN A 62 23.75 -6.91 14.19
CA ASN A 62 24.56 -8.11 14.06
C ASN A 62 25.13 -8.28 12.64
N PRO A 63 26.36 -7.77 12.41
CA PRO A 63 27.00 -7.86 11.10
C PRO A 63 27.21 -9.30 10.59
N VAL A 64 27.37 -10.27 11.49
CA VAL A 64 27.54 -11.69 11.12
C VAL A 64 26.24 -12.23 10.51
N VAL A 65 25.11 -11.96 11.15
CA VAL A 65 23.79 -12.35 10.64
C VAL A 65 23.50 -11.65 9.33
N LEU A 66 23.73 -10.33 9.26
CA LEU A 66 23.53 -9.57 8.02
C LEU A 66 24.37 -10.14 6.87
N LYS A 67 25.64 -10.41 7.09
CA LYS A 67 26.54 -11.01 6.08
C LYS A 67 26.06 -12.39 5.64
N LYS A 68 25.53 -13.20 6.57
CA LYS A 68 24.97 -14.52 6.26
C LYS A 68 23.77 -14.40 5.33
N VAL A 69 22.83 -13.47 5.61
CA VAL A 69 21.65 -13.21 4.77
C VAL A 69 22.07 -12.68 3.40
N GLN A 70 22.96 -11.69 3.36
CA GLN A 70 23.48 -11.12 2.10
C GLN A 70 24.20 -12.14 1.23
N ASN A 71 24.89 -13.12 1.83
CA ASN A 71 25.56 -14.18 1.07
C ASN A 71 24.58 -15.21 0.51
N ARG A 72 23.46 -15.42 1.18
CA ARG A 72 22.44 -16.40 0.77
C ARG A 72 21.63 -15.93 -0.43
N TYR A 73 21.32 -14.62 -0.49
CA TYR A 73 20.46 -14.04 -1.52
C TYR A 73 21.25 -13.04 -2.34
N ARG A 74 21.35 -13.28 -3.66
CA ARG A 74 22.08 -12.41 -4.60
C ARG A 74 21.15 -11.47 -5.35
N HIS A 75 19.92 -11.90 -5.60
CA HIS A 75 18.92 -11.16 -6.36
C HIS A 75 17.66 -10.99 -5.51
N PHE A 76 17.11 -9.80 -5.54
CA PHE A 76 15.88 -9.46 -4.82
C PHE A 76 14.84 -8.98 -5.84
N PHE A 77 13.68 -9.59 -5.79
CA PHE A 77 12.51 -9.18 -6.56
C PHE A 77 11.43 -8.78 -5.56
N ILE A 78 10.98 -7.53 -5.63
CA ILE A 78 9.99 -6.98 -4.71
C ILE A 78 8.79 -6.54 -5.53
N ASP A 79 7.68 -7.20 -5.28
CA ASP A 79 6.39 -6.89 -5.88
C ASP A 79 5.62 -5.90 -5.01
N GLU A 80 4.67 -5.17 -5.61
CA GLU A 80 3.83 -4.16 -4.94
C GLU A 80 4.66 -3.16 -4.10
N TYR A 81 5.77 -2.67 -4.69
CA TYR A 81 6.75 -1.87 -3.96
C TYR A 81 6.17 -0.58 -3.37
N GLN A 82 5.09 -0.02 -3.95
CA GLN A 82 4.38 1.14 -3.43
C GLN A 82 3.76 0.89 -2.05
N ASP A 83 3.46 -0.37 -1.69
CA ASP A 83 2.81 -0.74 -0.43
C ASP A 83 3.78 -0.96 0.73
N ASN A 84 5.09 -0.88 0.46
CA ASN A 84 6.10 -1.05 1.48
C ASN A 84 6.04 0.10 2.50
N ASN A 85 6.11 -0.25 3.78
CA ASN A 85 6.33 0.72 4.84
C ASN A 85 7.83 1.03 5.03
N PHE A 86 8.11 2.05 5.82
CA PHE A 86 9.47 2.51 6.07
C PHE A 86 10.40 1.42 6.62
N ALA A 87 9.93 0.60 7.57
CA ALA A 87 10.75 -0.45 8.19
C ALA A 87 11.13 -1.53 7.17
N LEU A 88 10.18 -1.96 6.33
CA LEU A 88 10.41 -2.93 5.28
C LEU A 88 11.44 -2.42 4.27
N ASN A 89 11.33 -1.16 3.83
CA ASN A 89 12.31 -0.54 2.94
C ASN A 89 13.71 -0.48 3.56
N LYS A 90 13.83 -0.24 4.87
CA LYS A 90 15.12 -0.28 5.57
C LYS A 90 15.72 -1.69 5.59
N ILE A 91 14.90 -2.71 5.81
CA ILE A 91 15.33 -4.12 5.77
C ILE A 91 15.83 -4.47 4.36
N ILE A 92 15.03 -4.17 3.33
CA ILE A 92 15.38 -4.41 1.92
C ILE A 92 16.73 -3.77 1.58
N ASN A 93 16.91 -2.51 1.95
CA ASN A 93 18.18 -1.80 1.71
C ASN A 93 19.38 -2.46 2.40
N LEU A 94 19.22 -2.96 3.63
CA LEU A 94 20.30 -3.65 4.35
C LEU A 94 20.68 -4.95 3.65
N ILE A 95 19.71 -5.79 3.31
CA ILE A 95 19.96 -7.12 2.76
C ILE A 95 20.47 -7.08 1.32
N SER A 96 20.00 -6.10 0.53
CA SER A 96 20.41 -5.96 -0.89
C SER A 96 21.73 -5.20 -1.09
N ALA A 97 22.25 -4.53 -0.05
CA ALA A 97 23.40 -3.63 -0.16
C ALA A 97 24.67 -4.26 -0.73
N ARG A 98 24.87 -5.56 -0.53
CA ARG A 98 26.09 -6.25 -0.96
C ARG A 98 26.19 -6.41 -2.47
N TYR A 99 25.14 -6.88 -3.11
CA TYR A 99 25.16 -7.19 -4.55
C TYR A 99 24.43 -6.14 -5.38
N GLN A 100 23.60 -5.33 -4.76
CA GLN A 100 22.79 -4.28 -5.38
C GLN A 100 21.97 -4.79 -6.60
N SER A 101 21.69 -6.09 -6.63
CA SER A 101 20.86 -6.72 -7.64
C SER A 101 19.43 -6.77 -7.13
N ILE A 102 18.68 -5.76 -7.47
CA ILE A 102 17.32 -5.54 -6.97
C ILE A 102 16.40 -5.11 -8.11
N THR A 103 15.30 -5.79 -8.24
CA THR A 103 14.21 -5.45 -9.15
C THR A 103 12.97 -5.16 -8.33
N VAL A 104 12.37 -4.02 -8.54
CA VAL A 104 11.10 -3.65 -7.92
C VAL A 104 10.01 -3.54 -8.97
N VAL A 105 8.83 -4.03 -8.65
CA VAL A 105 7.62 -3.88 -9.46
C VAL A 105 6.60 -3.16 -8.61
N GLY A 106 5.93 -2.18 -9.17
CA GLY A 106 4.94 -1.40 -8.45
C GLY A 106 4.29 -0.33 -9.30
N ASP A 107 3.27 0.27 -8.73
CA ASP A 107 2.47 1.29 -9.36
C ASP A 107 2.08 2.34 -8.31
N GLU A 108 2.67 3.56 -8.39
CA GLU A 108 2.33 4.65 -7.46
C GLU A 108 0.85 5.02 -7.50
N ASP A 109 0.17 4.84 -8.63
CA ASP A 109 -1.26 5.10 -8.76
C ASP A 109 -2.14 4.10 -7.98
N GLN A 110 -1.54 2.98 -7.51
CA GLN A 110 -2.20 1.95 -6.70
C GLN A 110 -1.82 2.02 -5.21
N CYS A 111 -1.12 3.06 -4.76
CA CYS A 111 -0.74 3.23 -3.36
C CYS A 111 -1.96 3.62 -2.51
N ILE A 112 -2.74 2.64 -2.05
CA ILE A 112 -3.96 2.80 -1.25
C ILE A 112 -3.79 2.37 0.21
N TYR A 113 -2.60 1.93 0.63
CA TYR A 113 -2.30 1.44 1.98
C TYR A 113 -1.50 2.43 2.83
N SER A 114 -1.67 3.74 2.61
CA SER A 114 -1.02 4.78 3.42
C SER A 114 -1.34 4.63 4.92
N PHE A 115 -2.55 4.19 5.28
CA PHE A 115 -2.96 3.90 6.65
C PHE A 115 -2.19 2.74 7.32
N ARG A 116 -1.46 1.93 6.55
CA ARG A 116 -0.51 0.90 7.02
C ARG A 116 0.94 1.36 6.99
N GLY A 117 1.18 2.65 6.71
CA GLY A 117 2.50 3.22 6.59
C GLY A 117 3.17 3.05 5.23
N ALA A 118 2.40 2.68 4.19
CA ALA A 118 2.88 2.74 2.82
C ALA A 118 3.18 4.19 2.43
N ASN A 119 4.22 4.38 1.62
CA ASN A 119 4.62 5.71 1.20
C ASN A 119 4.50 5.84 -0.32
N TYR A 120 3.68 6.77 -0.76
CA TYR A 120 3.49 7.12 -2.18
C TYR A 120 4.83 7.35 -2.91
N TYR A 121 5.81 7.90 -2.22
CA TYR A 121 7.12 8.21 -2.80
C TYR A 121 8.09 7.01 -2.92
N ASN A 122 7.69 5.81 -2.53
CA ASN A 122 8.58 4.63 -2.54
C ASN A 122 9.25 4.42 -3.91
N ILE A 123 8.46 4.48 -5.00
CA ILE A 123 8.95 4.25 -6.37
C ILE A 123 9.86 5.40 -6.80
N SER A 124 9.47 6.64 -6.57
CA SER A 124 10.29 7.81 -6.91
C SER A 124 11.58 7.87 -6.10
N ASP A 125 11.56 7.48 -4.83
CA ASP A 125 12.74 7.39 -3.98
C ASP A 125 13.69 6.29 -4.45
N PHE A 126 13.16 5.14 -4.87
CA PHE A 126 13.95 4.06 -5.48
C PHE A 126 14.60 4.55 -6.77
N ARG A 127 13.85 5.15 -7.67
CA ARG A 127 14.35 5.75 -8.92
C ARG A 127 15.46 6.76 -8.64
N ASN A 128 15.25 7.71 -7.72
CA ASN A 128 16.23 8.73 -7.38
C ASN A 128 17.51 8.15 -6.80
N ARG A 129 17.43 7.05 -6.06
CA ARG A 129 18.58 6.38 -5.46
C ARG A 129 19.43 5.65 -6.49
N TYR A 130 18.80 5.01 -7.48
CA TYR A 130 19.49 4.08 -8.37
C TYR A 130 19.67 4.59 -9.81
N LYS A 131 19.01 5.66 -10.23
CA LYS A 131 19.06 6.16 -11.62
C LYS A 131 20.45 6.51 -12.14
N SER A 132 21.43 6.77 -11.27
CA SER A 132 22.82 7.03 -11.65
C SER A 132 23.69 5.77 -11.76
N HIS A 133 23.17 4.60 -11.41
CA HIS A 133 23.91 3.34 -11.54
C HIS A 133 23.97 2.92 -13.01
N ALA A 134 25.13 2.44 -13.45
CA ALA A 134 25.37 2.04 -14.86
C ALA A 134 24.40 0.95 -15.35
N ASN A 135 23.95 0.08 -14.46
CA ASN A 135 23.04 -1.02 -14.75
C ASN A 135 21.58 -0.72 -14.40
N TYR A 136 21.21 0.55 -14.17
CA TYR A 136 19.82 0.91 -13.93
C TYR A 136 19.04 0.81 -15.24
N SER A 137 17.88 0.19 -15.15
CA SER A 137 16.89 0.12 -16.23
C SER A 137 15.50 0.32 -15.65
N GLU A 138 14.66 1.05 -16.36
CA GLU A 138 13.27 1.27 -16.00
C GLU A 138 12.38 0.90 -17.18
N ILE A 139 11.36 0.10 -16.92
CA ILE A 139 10.41 -0.38 -17.92
C ILE A 139 9.00 -0.04 -17.44
N THR A 140 8.26 0.65 -18.28
CA THR A 140 6.83 0.92 -18.03
C THR A 140 5.98 -0.13 -18.73
N LEU A 141 5.18 -0.87 -17.93
CA LEU A 141 4.22 -1.82 -18.47
C LEU A 141 2.88 -1.10 -18.71
N SER A 142 2.56 -0.80 -19.95
CA SER A 142 1.33 -0.09 -20.35
C SER A 142 0.26 -1.02 -20.92
N GLU A 143 0.60 -2.24 -21.31
CA GLU A 143 -0.35 -3.22 -21.81
C GLU A 143 -1.06 -3.93 -20.65
N ASN A 144 -2.39 -3.81 -20.60
CA ASN A 144 -3.22 -4.47 -19.62
C ASN A 144 -4.02 -5.62 -20.28
N ARG A 145 -3.74 -6.85 -19.84
CA ARG A 145 -4.37 -8.07 -20.37
C ARG A 145 -5.54 -8.57 -19.47
N ARG A 146 -5.86 -7.83 -18.41
CA ARG A 146 -6.90 -8.20 -17.43
C ARG A 146 -8.26 -7.57 -17.76
N SER A 147 -8.28 -6.27 -17.94
CA SER A 147 -9.50 -5.47 -18.01
C SER A 147 -9.88 -5.14 -19.45
N THR A 148 -11.17 -4.86 -19.67
CA THR A 148 -11.65 -4.35 -20.96
C THR A 148 -11.21 -2.91 -21.20
N GLN A 149 -11.16 -2.47 -22.47
CA GLN A 149 -10.73 -1.12 -22.80
C GLN A 149 -11.61 -0.05 -22.14
N GLN A 150 -12.92 -0.29 -22.00
CA GLN A 150 -13.86 0.63 -21.35
C GLN A 150 -13.54 0.86 -19.85
N ILE A 151 -13.10 -0.19 -19.16
CA ILE A 151 -12.62 -0.08 -17.76
C ILE A 151 -11.32 0.72 -17.70
N LEU A 152 -10.40 0.44 -18.62
CA LEU A 152 -9.12 1.16 -18.70
C LEU A 152 -9.30 2.64 -19.04
N ASP A 153 -10.23 2.96 -19.94
CA ASP A 153 -10.55 4.35 -20.28
C ASP A 153 -11.05 5.15 -19.07
N LEU A 154 -11.94 4.55 -18.28
CA LEU A 154 -12.41 5.16 -17.03
C LEU A 154 -11.26 5.31 -16.02
N ALA A 155 -10.45 4.28 -15.82
CA ALA A 155 -9.31 4.30 -14.91
C ALA A 155 -8.29 5.37 -15.32
N ASN A 156 -7.93 5.43 -16.60
CA ASN A 156 -7.00 6.44 -17.13
C ASN A 156 -7.56 7.86 -16.94
N ALA A 157 -8.84 8.07 -17.24
CA ALA A 157 -9.49 9.37 -17.06
C ALA A 157 -9.48 9.79 -15.59
N THR A 158 -9.83 8.88 -14.67
CA THR A 158 -9.87 9.16 -13.24
C THR A 158 -8.48 9.50 -12.69
N ILE A 159 -7.48 8.67 -12.98
CA ILE A 159 -6.13 8.84 -12.41
C ILE A 159 -5.39 10.04 -13.01
N SER A 160 -5.76 10.50 -14.20
CA SER A 160 -5.13 11.66 -14.84
C SER A 160 -5.27 12.96 -14.04
N HIS A 161 -6.23 13.03 -13.11
CA HIS A 161 -6.44 14.18 -12.22
C HIS A 161 -5.46 14.22 -11.04
N ASN A 162 -4.75 13.14 -10.76
CA ASN A 162 -3.78 13.12 -9.68
C ASN A 162 -2.50 13.88 -10.08
N PRO A 163 -2.03 14.85 -9.27
CA PRO A 163 -0.77 15.53 -9.52
C PRO A 163 0.43 14.63 -9.19
N ASN A 164 1.59 14.98 -9.70
CA ASN A 164 2.90 14.40 -9.33
C ASN A 164 3.07 12.90 -9.63
N ARG A 165 2.30 12.35 -10.56
CA ARG A 165 2.40 10.95 -11.00
C ARG A 165 3.35 10.79 -12.20
N THR A 166 3.91 9.60 -12.37
CA THR A 166 4.59 9.22 -13.62
C THR A 166 3.54 9.03 -14.71
N PRO A 167 3.56 9.81 -15.81
CA PRO A 167 2.57 9.68 -16.86
C PRO A 167 2.61 8.29 -17.49
N LYS A 168 1.49 7.60 -17.47
CA LYS A 168 1.27 6.34 -18.19
C LYS A 168 -0.19 6.23 -18.60
N VAL A 169 -0.44 5.52 -19.68
CA VAL A 169 -1.79 5.20 -20.17
C VAL A 169 -1.86 3.69 -20.33
N LEU A 170 -2.78 3.08 -19.63
CA LEU A 170 -3.04 1.64 -19.74
C LEU A 170 -3.95 1.38 -20.93
N LYS A 171 -3.62 0.37 -21.74
CA LYS A 171 -4.41 -0.04 -22.90
C LYS A 171 -4.44 -1.57 -23.04
N CYS A 172 -5.48 -2.09 -23.65
CA CYS A 172 -5.47 -3.46 -24.12
C CYS A 172 -4.44 -3.63 -25.23
N PRO A 173 -3.77 -4.79 -25.34
CA PRO A 173 -2.96 -5.11 -26.51
C PRO A 173 -3.81 -5.16 -27.77
N ASP A 174 -3.29 -4.66 -28.88
CA ASP A 174 -4.00 -4.72 -30.18
C ASP A 174 -4.30 -6.16 -30.62
N THR A 175 -3.47 -7.11 -30.15
CA THR A 175 -3.62 -8.55 -30.44
C THR A 175 -4.67 -9.26 -29.58
N ASP A 176 -5.13 -8.64 -28.49
CA ASP A 176 -6.09 -9.20 -27.53
C ASP A 176 -6.97 -8.09 -26.97
N LEU A 177 -7.64 -7.38 -27.88
CA LEU A 177 -8.53 -6.26 -27.52
C LEU A 177 -9.78 -6.79 -26.83
N LYS A 178 -9.87 -6.60 -25.53
CA LYS A 178 -11.03 -6.94 -24.72
C LYS A 178 -12.02 -5.77 -24.72
N THR A 179 -13.21 -6.02 -25.21
CA THR A 179 -14.32 -5.08 -25.15
C THR A 179 -15.37 -5.56 -24.16
N GLY A 180 -16.08 -4.64 -23.53
CA GLY A 180 -17.12 -4.95 -22.57
C GLY A 180 -18.10 -3.79 -22.38
N PRO A 181 -19.08 -3.91 -21.50
CA PRO A 181 -20.00 -2.84 -21.19
C PRO A 181 -19.24 -1.65 -20.58
N LYS A 182 -19.81 -0.46 -20.74
CA LYS A 182 -19.30 0.73 -20.06
C LYS A 182 -19.47 0.58 -18.55
N PRO A 183 -18.47 1.00 -17.76
CA PRO A 183 -18.62 1.08 -16.31
C PRO A 183 -19.85 1.93 -15.92
N LEU A 184 -20.60 1.44 -14.94
CA LEU A 184 -21.80 2.10 -14.45
C LEU A 184 -21.46 2.91 -13.19
N TRP A 185 -21.83 4.18 -13.18
CA TRP A 185 -21.77 5.02 -11.99
C TRP A 185 -23.15 5.14 -11.35
N ILE A 186 -23.27 4.73 -10.09
CA ILE A 186 -24.52 4.83 -9.33
C ILE A 186 -24.27 5.72 -8.12
N GLN A 187 -24.93 6.89 -8.10
CA GLN A 187 -24.90 7.76 -6.93
C GLN A 187 -26.04 7.35 -5.97
N SER A 188 -25.65 7.05 -4.72
CA SER A 188 -26.60 6.67 -3.68
C SER A 188 -26.02 6.98 -2.29
N ASN A 189 -26.89 7.15 -1.29
CA ASN A 189 -26.45 7.18 0.10
C ASN A 189 -26.20 5.76 0.63
N LYS A 190 -25.68 5.64 1.86
CA LYS A 190 -25.34 4.35 2.46
C LYS A 190 -26.55 3.39 2.55
N GLN A 191 -27.70 3.89 2.95
CA GLN A 191 -28.92 3.10 3.09
C GLN A 191 -29.40 2.58 1.74
N GLU A 192 -29.50 3.44 0.74
CA GLU A 192 -29.87 3.07 -0.62
C GLU A 192 -28.88 2.08 -1.27
N THR A 193 -27.58 2.20 -0.96
CA THR A 193 -26.57 1.26 -1.46
C THR A 193 -26.84 -0.14 -0.92
N LEU A 194 -27.15 -0.26 0.39
CA LEU A 194 -27.45 -1.55 1.01
C LEU A 194 -28.71 -2.21 0.44
N GLU A 195 -29.66 -1.43 -0.02
CA GLU A 195 -30.91 -1.94 -0.62
C GLU A 195 -30.76 -2.27 -2.11
N LYS A 196 -30.10 -1.40 -2.87
CA LYS A 196 -29.98 -1.50 -4.33
C LYS A 196 -28.93 -2.50 -4.79
N LEU A 197 -27.80 -2.60 -4.07
CA LEU A 197 -26.70 -3.44 -4.49
C LEU A 197 -27.05 -4.95 -4.54
N PRO A 198 -27.72 -5.53 -3.53
CA PRO A 198 -28.17 -6.92 -3.60
C PRO A 198 -29.12 -7.17 -4.76
N THR A 199 -30.03 -6.24 -5.02
CA THR A 199 -31.00 -6.33 -6.15
C THR A 199 -30.26 -6.31 -7.49
N LEU A 200 -29.26 -5.43 -7.65
CA LEU A 200 -28.46 -5.39 -8.87
C LEU A 200 -27.71 -6.70 -9.10
N ILE A 201 -27.07 -7.23 -8.06
CA ILE A 201 -26.37 -8.52 -8.13
C ILE A 201 -27.34 -9.64 -8.50
N HIS A 202 -28.52 -9.68 -7.86
CA HIS A 202 -29.51 -10.70 -8.13
C HIS A 202 -30.02 -10.65 -9.59
N ASN A 203 -30.23 -9.46 -10.13
CA ASN A 203 -30.60 -9.28 -11.53
C ASN A 203 -29.53 -9.82 -12.49
N LEU A 204 -28.25 -9.47 -12.27
CA LEU A 204 -27.12 -9.97 -13.09
C LEU A 204 -27.06 -11.51 -13.08
N ILE A 205 -27.36 -12.15 -11.96
CA ILE A 205 -27.39 -13.61 -11.86
C ILE A 205 -28.59 -14.20 -12.61
N ASN A 206 -29.79 -13.63 -12.41
CA ASN A 206 -31.01 -14.12 -13.05
C ASN A 206 -31.01 -13.95 -14.57
N ASP A 207 -30.42 -12.85 -15.05
CA ASP A 207 -30.28 -12.56 -16.48
C ASP A 207 -29.20 -13.44 -17.15
N GLY A 208 -28.43 -14.18 -16.34
CA GLY A 208 -27.36 -15.07 -16.83
C GLY A 208 -26.08 -14.35 -17.21
N ASP A 209 -25.95 -13.07 -16.87
CA ASP A 209 -24.80 -12.22 -17.20
C ASP A 209 -23.57 -12.53 -16.33
N ALA A 210 -23.77 -13.10 -15.11
CA ALA A 210 -22.69 -13.43 -14.18
C ALA A 210 -23.08 -14.58 -13.25
N LEU A 211 -22.09 -15.24 -12.66
CA LEU A 211 -22.25 -16.12 -11.51
C LEU A 211 -21.82 -15.39 -10.23
N TYR A 212 -22.27 -15.83 -9.06
CA TYR A 212 -21.83 -15.25 -7.77
C TYR A 212 -20.31 -15.23 -7.61
N GLY A 213 -19.60 -16.24 -8.15
CA GLY A 213 -18.15 -16.32 -8.11
C GLY A 213 -17.42 -15.30 -9.00
N ASP A 214 -18.13 -14.67 -9.95
CA ASP A 214 -17.56 -13.68 -10.87
C ASP A 214 -17.67 -12.27 -10.31
N ILE A 215 -18.34 -12.07 -9.15
CA ILE A 215 -18.64 -10.78 -8.57
C ILE A 215 -17.76 -10.56 -7.34
N ALA A 216 -17.02 -9.45 -7.31
CA ALA A 216 -16.25 -9.02 -6.17
C ALA A 216 -16.72 -7.63 -5.69
N LEU A 217 -16.85 -7.48 -4.37
CA LEU A 217 -17.11 -6.19 -3.74
C LEU A 217 -15.81 -5.66 -3.14
N SER A 218 -15.38 -4.49 -3.60
CA SER A 218 -14.25 -3.81 -3.00
C SER A 218 -14.72 -2.88 -1.88
N LEU A 219 -13.95 -2.83 -0.79
CA LEU A 219 -14.30 -2.04 0.39
C LEU A 219 -14.07 -0.55 0.12
N ILE A 220 -15.15 0.20 0.15
CA ILE A 220 -15.22 1.67 0.03
C ILE A 220 -14.44 2.40 1.13
N HIS A 221 -14.17 1.75 2.27
CA HIS A 221 -13.50 2.38 3.42
C HIS A 221 -12.02 2.63 3.22
N ILE A 222 -11.42 2.07 2.19
CA ILE A 222 -10.01 2.27 1.85
C ILE A 222 -9.80 3.65 1.20
N CYS A 223 -10.84 4.24 0.61
CA CYS A 223 -10.75 5.49 -0.14
C CYS A 223 -11.05 6.75 0.68
N ARG A 224 -11.01 6.69 2.01
CA ARG A 224 -11.00 7.89 2.87
C ARG A 224 -9.56 8.19 3.27
N CYS A 225 -8.77 8.61 2.31
CA CYS A 225 -7.53 9.33 2.53
C CYS A 225 -7.78 10.81 2.34
#